data_38af5d6c2750b2bf949e9c51405888a8
#
_entry.id   38af5d6c2750b2bf949e9c51405888a8
#
_cell.length_a   1.000
_cell.length_b   1.000
_cell.length_c   1.000
_cell.angle_alpha   90.00
_cell.angle_beta   90.00
_cell.angle_gamma   90.00
#
_symmetry.space_group_name_H-M   'P 1'
#
loop_
_entity.id
_entity.type
_entity.pdbx_description
1 polymer ?
#
loop_
_entity_poly.entity_id
_entity_poly.type
_entity_poly.pdbx_seq_one_letter_code
_entity_poly.pdbx_strand_id
1 'polypeptide(L)'
;MQFEYLVCQTQYGRVTFANGQWQGTIAIGAGDTQATLDSCPQVWDYLNQVGRLGWQLIATANATITNEGQTSQISYQLFLRRERMSDNSF
;
A
#
# COMPACT_ATOMS: atom_id res chain seq x y z
N MET A 1 11.51 20.67 -10.71
CA MET A 1 11.56 19.40 -9.97
C MET A 1 10.14 18.92 -9.70
N GLN A 2 9.84 17.73 -10.11
CA GLN A 2 8.50 17.16 -9.96
C GLN A 2 8.58 15.87 -9.17
N PHE A 3 7.52 15.61 -8.40
CA PHE A 3 7.41 14.37 -7.65
C PHE A 3 6.18 13.62 -8.10
N GLU A 4 6.25 12.31 -8.04
CA GLU A 4 5.08 11.47 -8.14
C GLU A 4 4.85 10.78 -6.80
N TYR A 5 3.62 10.41 -6.56
CA TYR A 5 3.20 9.90 -5.26
C TYR A 5 2.57 8.54 -5.40
N LEU A 6 2.82 7.72 -4.39
CA LEU A 6 2.27 6.39 -4.28
C LEU A 6 1.56 6.32 -2.95
N VAL A 7 0.26 6.08 -2.97
CA VAL A 7 -0.54 5.98 -1.76
C VAL A 7 -0.99 4.53 -1.62
N CYS A 8 -0.56 3.90 -0.54
CA CYS A 8 -0.84 2.51 -0.30
C CYS A 8 -1.80 2.36 0.86
N GLN A 9 -2.72 1.43 0.75
CA GLN A 9 -3.58 1.03 1.86
C GLN A 9 -3.06 -0.29 2.40
N THR A 10 -3.11 -0.43 3.71
CA THR A 10 -2.64 -1.64 4.36
C THR A 10 -3.73 -2.25 5.22
N GLN A 11 -3.71 -3.57 5.32
CA GLN A 11 -4.56 -4.33 6.21
C GLN A 11 -3.77 -5.52 6.71
N TYR A 12 -3.79 -5.75 8.02
CA TYR A 12 -3.12 -6.91 8.63
C TYR A 12 -1.64 -6.99 8.25
N GLY A 13 -0.96 -5.85 8.18
CA GLY A 13 0.47 -5.83 7.86
C GLY A 13 0.80 -6.09 6.40
N ARG A 14 -0.19 -6.02 5.53
CA ARG A 14 0.01 -6.26 4.10
C ARG A 14 -0.47 -5.07 3.30
N VAL A 15 0.19 -4.82 2.18
CA VAL A 15 -0.23 -3.76 1.26
C VAL A 15 -1.30 -4.35 0.35
N THR A 16 -2.53 -3.87 0.52
CA THR A 16 -3.67 -4.37 -0.24
C THR A 16 -3.91 -3.57 -1.51
N PHE A 17 -3.75 -2.25 -1.44
CA PHE A 17 -3.97 -1.39 -2.60
C PHE A 17 -2.82 -0.39 -2.72
N ALA A 18 -2.43 -0.11 -3.94
CA ALA A 18 -1.46 0.92 -4.26
C ALA A 18 -2.07 1.80 -5.34
N ASN A 19 -2.29 3.07 -5.03
CA ASN A 19 -2.99 4.00 -5.91
C ASN A 19 -4.31 3.42 -6.41
N GLY A 20 -5.02 2.74 -5.52
CA GLY A 20 -6.32 2.16 -5.85
C GLY A 20 -6.28 0.82 -6.55
N GLN A 21 -5.10 0.25 -6.77
CA GLN A 21 -4.98 -1.03 -7.48
C GLN A 21 -4.68 -2.14 -6.49
N TRP A 22 -5.40 -3.23 -6.63
CA TRP A 22 -5.25 -4.43 -5.81
C TRP A 22 -3.87 -5.04 -6.02
N GLN A 23 -3.21 -5.39 -4.91
CA GLN A 23 -1.83 -5.88 -4.94
C GLN A 23 -1.70 -7.38 -4.74
N GLY A 24 -2.80 -8.06 -4.48
CA GLY A 24 -2.76 -9.50 -4.27
C GLY A 24 -2.68 -10.27 -5.58
N THR A 25 -2.12 -11.48 -5.53
CA THR A 25 -2.10 -12.36 -6.68
C THR A 25 -3.40 -13.12 -6.86
N ILE A 26 -4.20 -13.20 -5.80
CA ILE A 26 -5.54 -13.79 -5.88
C ILE A 26 -6.53 -12.64 -5.97
N ALA A 27 -7.37 -12.67 -7.00
CA ALA A 27 -8.35 -11.60 -7.21
C ALA A 27 -9.38 -11.59 -6.08
N ILE A 28 -9.87 -10.40 -5.76
CA ILE A 28 -10.91 -10.25 -4.74
C ILE A 28 -12.12 -11.07 -5.17
N GLY A 29 -12.59 -11.93 -4.25
CA GLY A 29 -13.75 -12.78 -4.54
C GLY A 29 -13.43 -14.11 -5.20
N ALA A 30 -12.17 -14.33 -5.61
CA ALA A 30 -11.79 -15.57 -6.28
C ALA A 30 -11.43 -16.69 -5.32
N GLY A 31 -11.20 -16.36 -4.05
CA GLY A 31 -10.87 -17.35 -3.03
C GLY A 31 -11.47 -16.94 -1.70
N ASP A 32 -11.12 -17.64 -0.63
CA ASP A 32 -11.58 -17.19 0.66
C ASP A 32 -10.85 -15.91 1.07
N THR A 33 -11.43 -15.21 2.04
CA THR A 33 -10.94 -13.90 2.43
C THR A 33 -9.49 -13.97 2.93
N GLN A 34 -9.16 -14.99 3.71
CA GLN A 34 -7.82 -15.09 4.28
C GLN A 34 -6.78 -15.35 3.18
N ALA A 35 -7.07 -16.27 2.27
CA ALA A 35 -6.14 -16.56 1.19
C ALA A 35 -5.94 -15.35 0.29
N THR A 36 -7.01 -14.61 0.05
CA THR A 36 -6.95 -13.41 -0.78
C THR A 36 -6.05 -12.36 -0.13
N LEU A 37 -6.21 -12.13 1.16
CA LEU A 37 -5.35 -11.19 1.90
C LEU A 37 -3.91 -11.67 1.93
N ASP A 38 -3.71 -12.96 2.18
CA ASP A 38 -2.36 -13.52 2.26
C ASP A 38 -1.61 -13.43 0.94
N SER A 39 -2.33 -13.26 -0.17
CA SER A 39 -1.69 -13.08 -1.46
C SER A 39 -1.09 -11.69 -1.65
N CYS A 40 -1.40 -10.75 -0.76
CA CYS A 40 -0.83 -9.41 -0.83
C CYS A 40 0.57 -9.38 -0.22
N PRO A 41 1.46 -8.51 -0.71
CA PRO A 41 2.79 -8.42 -0.15
C PRO A 41 2.77 -7.86 1.26
N GLN A 42 3.69 -8.31 2.07
CA GLN A 42 3.88 -7.72 3.39
C GLN A 42 4.47 -6.32 3.25
N VAL A 43 4.13 -5.45 4.19
CA VAL A 43 4.52 -4.05 4.11
C VAL A 43 6.03 -3.90 3.93
N TRP A 44 6.83 -4.62 4.72
CA TRP A 44 8.28 -4.47 4.64
C TRP A 44 8.83 -4.97 3.31
N ASP A 45 8.28 -6.05 2.77
CA ASP A 45 8.69 -6.54 1.46
C ASP A 45 8.33 -5.53 0.37
N TYR A 46 7.13 -4.99 0.45
CA TYR A 46 6.65 -4.02 -0.53
C TYR A 46 7.54 -2.77 -0.51
N LEU A 47 7.83 -2.27 0.69
CA LEU A 47 8.67 -1.08 0.81
C LEU A 47 10.06 -1.31 0.24
N ASN A 48 10.62 -2.50 0.44
CA ASN A 48 11.91 -2.83 -0.14
C ASN A 48 11.85 -2.88 -1.66
N GLN A 49 10.76 -3.43 -2.21
CA GLN A 49 10.61 -3.50 -3.67
C GLN A 49 10.49 -2.12 -4.29
N VAL A 50 9.59 -1.29 -3.75
CA VAL A 50 9.38 0.03 -4.35
C VAL A 50 10.54 0.97 -4.03
N GLY A 51 11.24 0.74 -2.91
CA GLY A 51 12.42 1.52 -2.58
C GLY A 51 13.52 1.36 -3.63
N ARG A 52 13.65 0.18 -4.21
CA ARG A 52 14.60 -0.04 -5.31
C ARG A 52 14.23 0.75 -6.55
N LEU A 53 12.97 1.16 -6.65
CA LEU A 53 12.50 1.99 -7.76
C LEU A 53 12.53 3.48 -7.44
N GLY A 54 13.10 3.83 -6.30
CA GLY A 54 13.29 5.22 -5.92
C GLY A 54 12.21 5.81 -5.03
N TRP A 55 11.24 4.99 -4.60
CA TRP A 55 10.16 5.48 -3.74
C TRP A 55 10.66 5.63 -2.31
N GLN A 56 10.29 6.75 -1.69
CA GLN A 56 10.60 7.05 -0.28
C GLN A 56 9.30 7.18 0.51
N LEU A 57 9.25 6.53 1.66
CA LEU A 57 8.14 6.70 2.59
C LEU A 57 8.27 8.06 3.25
N ILE A 58 7.24 8.88 3.15
CA ILE A 58 7.27 10.23 3.70
C ILE A 58 6.28 10.42 4.85
N ALA A 59 5.24 9.59 4.92
CA ALA A 59 4.24 9.73 5.97
C ALA A 59 3.40 8.48 6.06
N THR A 60 2.75 8.32 7.20
CA THR A 60 1.73 7.29 7.41
C THR A 60 0.52 7.95 8.05
N ALA A 61 -0.65 7.42 7.80
CA ALA A 61 -1.87 7.87 8.44
C ALA A 61 -2.63 6.64 8.94
N ASN A 62 -2.96 6.65 10.22
CA ASN A 62 -3.66 5.54 10.84
C ASN A 62 -5.16 5.75 10.74
N ALA A 63 -5.87 4.68 10.43
CA ALA A 63 -7.32 4.65 10.52
C ALA A 63 -7.69 3.47 11.40
N THR A 64 -8.47 3.75 12.43
CA THR A 64 -8.97 2.69 13.31
C THR A 64 -10.42 2.45 12.96
N ILE A 65 -10.75 1.21 12.64
CA ILE A 65 -12.12 0.84 12.38
C ILE A 65 -12.62 0.13 13.62
N THR A 66 -13.65 0.71 14.24
CA THR A 66 -14.30 0.07 15.37
C THR A 66 -15.66 -0.43 14.92
N ASN A 67 -15.96 -1.68 15.20
CA ASN A 67 -17.25 -2.27 14.94
C ASN A 67 -17.90 -2.55 16.28
N GLU A 68 -18.91 -1.77 16.62
CA GLU A 68 -19.80 -2.08 17.72
C GLU A 68 -19.09 -2.46 19.01
N GLY A 69 -18.14 -1.62 19.41
CA GLY A 69 -17.44 -1.81 20.66
C GLY A 69 -16.34 -2.85 20.61
N GLN A 70 -16.14 -3.48 19.49
CA GLN A 70 -14.99 -4.36 19.29
C GLN A 70 -13.92 -3.64 18.53
N THR A 71 -12.71 -3.77 19.02
CA THR A 71 -11.57 -3.22 18.31
C THR A 71 -11.36 -4.09 17.10
N SER A 72 -11.70 -3.62 15.97
CA SER A 72 -11.29 -4.30 14.77
C SER A 72 -9.97 -3.74 14.30
N GLN A 73 -9.49 -4.26 13.24
CA GLN A 73 -8.16 -4.04 12.74
C GLN A 73 -7.81 -2.58 12.59
N ILE A 74 -6.55 -2.31 12.81
CA ILE A 74 -5.97 -1.03 12.47
C ILE A 74 -5.51 -1.14 11.03
N SER A 75 -6.11 -0.33 10.17
CA SER A 75 -5.59 -0.15 8.83
C SER A 75 -4.90 1.20 8.78
N TYR A 76 -3.88 1.30 7.98
CA TYR A 76 -3.21 2.58 7.83
C TYR A 76 -2.79 2.76 6.37
N GLN A 77 -2.50 4.00 6.04
CA GLN A 77 -2.06 4.35 4.70
C GLN A 77 -0.59 4.73 4.73
N LEU A 78 0.09 4.38 3.67
CA LEU A 78 1.48 4.75 3.45
C LEU A 78 1.52 5.75 2.32
N PHE A 79 2.25 6.84 2.53
CA PHE A 79 2.45 7.86 1.52
C PHE A 79 3.91 7.86 1.13
N LEU A 80 4.18 7.59 -0.14
CA LEU A 80 5.53 7.55 -0.67
C LEU A 80 5.63 8.56 -1.80
N ARG A 81 6.85 9.02 -2.04
CA ARG A 81 7.10 9.86 -3.19
C ARG A 81 8.43 9.49 -3.80
N ARG A 82 8.58 9.82 -5.05
CA ARG A 82 9.89 9.80 -5.68
C ARG A 82 9.97 10.97 -6.64
N GLU A 83 11.19 11.39 -6.89
CA GLU A 83 11.41 12.45 -7.83
C GLU A 83 11.14 11.90 -9.23
N ARG A 84 10.30 12.64 -9.96
CA ARG A 84 9.99 12.25 -11.31
C ARG A 84 11.08 12.77 -12.21
N MET A 85 11.70 11.87 -12.95
CA MET A 85 12.67 12.27 -13.95
C MET A 85 11.92 13.04 -15.01
N SER A 86 12.27 14.30 -15.12
CA SER A 86 11.73 15.11 -16.16
C SER A 86 12.43 14.71 -17.43
N ASP A 87 11.72 14.21 -18.30
CA ASP A 87 12.33 13.99 -19.55
C ASP A 87 12.35 15.26 -20.30
N ASN A 88 12.63 15.83 -20.09
CA ASN A 88 12.76 16.84 -20.56
C ASN A 88 12.91 17.24 -21.51
N SER A 89 12.79 17.01 -21.63
CA SER A 89 12.90 17.15 -22.36
C SER A 89 12.49 18.14 -22.88
N PHE A 90 12.53 18.60 -23.04
CA PHE A 90 12.25 19.31 -23.40
C PHE A 90 12.57 19.71 -23.62
#